data_d78ef369f1dbb6b386b39901898b768e
#
_entry.id   d78ef369f1dbb6b386b39901898b768e
#
_cell.length_a   1.000
_cell.length_b   1.000
_cell.length_c   1.000
_cell.angle_alpha   90.00
_cell.angle_beta   90.00
_cell.angle_gamma   90.00
#
_symmetry.space_group_name_H-M   'P 1'
#
loop_
_entity.id
_entity.type
_entity.pdbx_description
1 polymer ?
#
loop_
_entity_poly.entity_id
_entity_poly.type
_entity_poly.pdbx_seq_one_letter_code
_entity_poly.pdbx_strand_id
1 'polypeptide(L)'
;MALRFVPSKTPVHTDTSDCIVVGAFTGGRFSPSGAAVDSASAGRLGVLAERGDISGEIGQTVLLQDVPGLASPRVLVVGLGDAAKFAVPQYLKAVADAVRFLRSGPVKSATITLTDLPVQGRDADWAV
;
A
#
# COMPACT_ATOMS: atom_id res chain seq x y z
N MET A 1 -11.61 9.69 -11.29
CA MET A 1 -10.57 9.48 -10.27
C MET A 1 -9.21 9.51 -10.94
N ALA A 2 -8.28 10.26 -10.37
CA ALA A 2 -6.92 10.35 -10.88
C ALA A 2 -6.02 9.39 -10.12
N LEU A 3 -5.35 8.48 -10.82
CA LEU A 3 -4.40 7.54 -10.25
C LEU A 3 -2.98 7.95 -10.64
N ARG A 4 -2.07 7.88 -9.67
CA ARG A 4 -0.67 8.18 -9.88
C ARG A 4 0.18 7.02 -9.38
N PHE A 5 0.99 6.44 -10.27
CA PHE A 5 1.98 5.43 -9.92
C PHE A 5 3.32 6.14 -9.74
N VAL A 6 3.95 5.99 -8.58
CA VAL A 6 5.17 6.71 -8.25
C VAL A 6 6.37 5.78 -8.30
N PRO A 7 7.56 6.29 -8.70
CA PRO A 7 8.79 5.49 -8.63
C PRO A 7 9.18 5.25 -7.17
N SER A 8 10.01 4.25 -6.94
CA SER A 8 10.51 3.96 -5.60
C SER A 8 11.28 5.16 -5.05
N LYS A 9 11.30 5.28 -3.71
CA LYS A 9 11.93 6.37 -2.95
C LYS A 9 11.20 7.70 -2.98
N THR A 10 9.96 7.74 -3.51
CA THR A 10 9.14 8.95 -3.40
C THR A 10 8.67 9.11 -1.96
N PRO A 11 8.85 10.31 -1.35
CA PRO A 11 8.38 10.53 0.03
C PRO A 11 6.86 10.42 0.12
N VAL A 12 6.36 9.44 0.91
CA VAL A 12 4.91 9.23 1.03
C VAL A 12 4.26 10.19 2.01
N HIS A 13 5.00 10.65 3.02
CA HIS A 13 4.41 11.49 4.07
C HIS A 13 4.06 12.90 3.61
N THR A 14 4.64 13.36 2.50
CA THR A 14 4.36 14.67 1.92
C THR A 14 3.37 14.62 0.76
N ASP A 15 2.95 13.44 0.35
CA ASP A 15 2.00 13.27 -0.75
C ASP A 15 0.63 13.78 -0.33
N THR A 16 0.02 14.66 -1.14
CA THR A 16 -1.24 15.32 -0.85
C THR A 16 -2.43 14.73 -1.61
N SER A 17 -2.26 13.60 -2.30
CA SER A 17 -3.39 12.92 -2.95
C SER A 17 -4.43 12.49 -1.90
N ASP A 18 -5.65 12.23 -2.33
CA ASP A 18 -6.74 11.84 -1.42
C ASP A 18 -6.46 10.52 -0.71
N CYS A 19 -5.68 9.65 -1.32
CA CYS A 19 -5.36 8.34 -0.76
C CYS A 19 -3.97 7.90 -1.20
N ILE A 20 -3.22 7.32 -0.28
CA ILE A 20 -1.95 6.66 -0.58
C ILE A 20 -2.18 5.16 -0.46
N VAL A 21 -1.84 4.39 -1.49
CA VAL A 21 -1.97 2.93 -1.49
C VAL A 21 -0.62 2.31 -1.15
N VAL A 22 -0.60 1.52 -0.10
CA VAL A 22 0.59 0.78 0.33
C VAL A 22 0.25 -0.70 0.48
N GLY A 23 1.26 -1.54 0.60
CA GLY A 23 1.07 -2.98 0.71
C GLY A 23 1.51 -3.54 2.06
N ALA A 24 0.86 -4.62 2.46
CA ALA A 24 1.21 -5.39 3.65
C ALA A 24 1.30 -6.88 3.31
N PHE A 25 2.39 -7.50 3.74
CA PHE A 25 2.55 -8.96 3.66
C PHE A 25 2.06 -9.60 4.95
N THR A 26 1.79 -10.90 4.88
CA THR A 26 1.53 -11.67 6.11
C THR A 26 2.76 -11.64 7.02
N GLY A 27 2.54 -11.78 8.33
CA GLY A 27 3.63 -11.79 9.30
C GLY A 27 4.09 -10.40 9.76
N GLY A 28 3.31 -9.36 9.51
CA GLY A 28 3.61 -8.02 10.01
C GLY A 28 4.66 -7.26 9.20
N ARG A 29 4.88 -7.65 7.96
CA ARG A 29 5.80 -6.97 7.05
C ARG A 29 5.05 -6.05 6.10
N PHE A 30 5.65 -4.94 5.72
CA PHE A 30 5.05 -3.96 4.82
C PHE A 30 5.91 -3.76 3.57
N SER A 31 5.28 -3.23 2.50
CA SER A 31 6.04 -2.71 1.36
C SER A 31 6.95 -1.57 1.82
N PRO A 32 7.98 -1.19 1.05
CA PRO A 32 8.85 -0.07 1.44
C PRO A 32 8.08 1.21 1.76
N SER A 33 7.08 1.57 0.95
CA SER A 33 6.25 2.74 1.24
C SER A 33 5.32 2.51 2.42
N GLY A 34 4.85 1.29 2.63
CA GLY A 34 4.08 0.92 3.83
C GLY A 34 4.90 1.08 5.10
N ALA A 35 6.16 0.66 5.06
CA ALA A 35 7.08 0.86 6.18
C ALA A 35 7.33 2.35 6.44
N ALA A 36 7.41 3.17 5.39
CA ALA A 36 7.58 4.61 5.53
C ALA A 36 6.36 5.26 6.17
N VAL A 37 5.14 4.82 5.80
CA VAL A 37 3.90 5.28 6.44
C VAL A 37 3.87 4.87 7.91
N ASP A 38 4.27 3.65 8.21
CA ASP A 38 4.33 3.17 9.59
C ASP A 38 5.28 4.04 10.43
N SER A 39 6.46 4.32 9.90
CA SER A 39 7.44 5.17 10.57
C SER A 39 6.91 6.61 10.76
N ALA A 40 6.32 7.20 9.72
CA ALA A 40 5.79 8.56 9.79
C ALA A 40 4.63 8.70 10.79
N SER A 41 3.88 7.63 10.99
CA SER A 41 2.72 7.59 11.89
C SER A 41 3.05 7.03 13.27
N ALA A 42 4.33 6.93 13.62
CA ALA A 42 4.81 6.41 14.91
C ALA A 42 4.35 4.98 15.19
N GLY A 43 4.38 4.12 14.18
CA GLY A 43 4.09 2.69 14.33
C GLY A 43 2.62 2.32 14.22
N ARG A 44 1.79 3.17 13.63
CA ARG A 44 0.34 2.94 13.53
C ARG A 44 0.00 1.65 12.78
N LEU A 45 0.68 1.38 11.67
CA LEU A 45 0.41 0.17 10.89
C LEU A 45 0.85 -1.09 11.64
N GLY A 46 1.98 -1.02 12.33
CA GLY A 46 2.47 -2.13 13.13
C GLY A 46 1.51 -2.53 14.24
N VAL A 47 0.90 -1.55 14.90
CA VAL A 47 -0.11 -1.80 15.94
C VAL A 47 -1.31 -2.53 15.34
N LEU A 48 -1.79 -2.09 14.17
CA LEU A 48 -2.93 -2.73 13.52
C LEU A 48 -2.60 -4.15 13.06
N ALA A 49 -1.36 -4.37 12.60
CA ALA A 49 -0.93 -5.71 12.23
C ALA A 49 -0.88 -6.64 13.44
N GLU A 50 -0.40 -6.16 14.60
CA GLU A 50 -0.38 -6.96 15.83
C GLU A 50 -1.78 -7.32 16.32
N ARG A 51 -2.73 -6.42 16.12
CA ARG A 51 -4.13 -6.68 16.51
C ARG A 51 -4.87 -7.58 15.54
N GLY A 52 -4.30 -7.90 14.38
CA GLY A 52 -4.94 -8.67 13.34
C GLY A 52 -5.84 -7.88 12.39
N ASP A 53 -5.96 -6.56 12.59
CA ASP A 53 -6.75 -5.72 11.68
C ASP A 53 -6.12 -5.60 10.30
N ILE A 54 -4.79 -5.69 10.23
CA ILE A 54 -4.04 -5.81 8.99
C ILE A 54 -3.41 -7.19 8.98
N SER A 55 -4.03 -8.14 8.27
CA SER A 55 -3.50 -9.50 8.18
C SER A 55 -2.46 -9.66 7.09
N GLY A 56 -2.52 -8.84 6.05
CA GLY A 56 -1.67 -8.95 4.89
C GLY A 56 -2.08 -10.04 3.91
N GLU A 57 -3.16 -10.75 4.17
CA GLU A 57 -3.63 -11.79 3.26
C GLU A 57 -4.09 -11.20 1.94
N ILE A 58 -3.83 -11.93 0.86
CA ILE A 58 -4.26 -11.52 -0.47
C ILE A 58 -5.78 -11.29 -0.48
N GLY A 59 -6.21 -10.22 -1.11
CA GLY A 59 -7.62 -9.85 -1.17
C GLY A 59 -8.07 -8.91 -0.05
N GLN A 60 -7.30 -8.77 1.02
CA GLN A 60 -7.66 -7.85 2.09
C GLN A 60 -7.35 -6.40 1.66
N THR A 61 -8.28 -5.50 1.95
CA THR A 61 -8.09 -4.06 1.81
C THR A 61 -8.54 -3.39 3.09
N VAL A 62 -7.70 -2.52 3.65
CA VAL A 62 -8.00 -1.80 4.89
C VAL A 62 -7.82 -0.31 4.62
N LEU A 63 -8.88 0.46 4.80
CA LEU A 63 -8.84 1.91 4.63
C LEU A 63 -8.65 2.58 5.98
N LEU A 64 -7.60 3.37 6.09
CA LEU A 64 -7.31 4.16 7.29
C LEU A 64 -7.54 5.64 6.97
N GLN A 65 -8.16 6.35 7.89
CA GLN A 65 -8.43 7.78 7.75
C GLN A 65 -7.65 8.55 8.79
N ASP A 66 -7.19 9.74 8.39
CA ASP A 66 -6.55 10.70 9.30
C ASP A 66 -5.36 10.10 10.06
N VAL A 67 -4.53 9.35 9.33
CA VAL A 67 -3.32 8.77 9.92
C VAL A 67 -2.34 9.91 10.28
N PRO A 68 -1.89 9.99 11.53
CA PRO A 68 -0.99 11.07 11.93
C PRO A 68 0.34 11.02 11.17
N GLY A 69 0.92 12.19 10.92
CA GLY A 69 2.20 12.30 10.24
C GLY A 69 2.15 12.30 8.73
N LEU A 70 0.96 12.20 8.13
CA LEU A 70 0.76 12.16 6.69
C LEU A 70 -0.04 13.37 6.22
N ALA A 71 0.31 13.89 5.03
CA ALA A 71 -0.45 14.95 4.39
C ALA A 71 -1.73 14.42 3.73
N SER A 72 -1.72 13.18 3.25
CA SER A 72 -2.90 12.55 2.67
C SER A 72 -3.93 12.20 3.76
N PRO A 73 -5.23 12.43 3.52
CA PRO A 73 -6.26 12.10 4.51
C PRO A 73 -6.56 10.60 4.62
N ARG A 74 -6.11 9.78 3.67
CA ARG A 74 -6.43 8.34 3.65
C ARG A 74 -5.22 7.51 3.29
N VAL A 75 -5.16 6.30 3.86
CA VAL A 75 -4.19 5.26 3.48
C VAL A 75 -4.95 3.98 3.22
N LEU A 76 -4.78 3.40 2.05
CA LEU A 76 -5.33 2.08 1.72
C LEU A 76 -4.22 1.06 1.82
N VAL A 77 -4.39 0.09 2.72
CA VAL A 77 -3.45 -1.01 2.88
C VAL A 77 -4.00 -2.22 2.15
N VAL A 78 -3.24 -2.72 1.19
CA VAL A 78 -3.65 -3.86 0.35
C VAL A 78 -2.84 -5.09 0.75
N GLY A 79 -3.50 -6.20 0.94
CA GLY A 79 -2.86 -7.47 1.27
C GLY A 79 -2.10 -8.04 0.09
N LEU A 80 -0.85 -8.43 0.34
CA LEU A 80 0.07 -8.94 -0.68
C LEU A 80 0.32 -10.44 -0.54
N GLY A 81 -0.09 -11.04 0.57
CA GLY A 81 0.14 -12.44 0.87
C GLY A 81 1.52 -12.71 1.45
N ASP A 82 2.04 -13.90 1.20
CA ASP A 82 3.36 -14.32 1.69
C ASP A 82 4.45 -13.65 0.86
N ALA A 83 5.36 -12.94 1.53
CA ALA A 83 6.46 -12.25 0.86
C ALA A 83 7.35 -13.22 0.07
N ALA A 84 7.53 -14.45 0.55
CA ALA A 84 8.34 -15.45 -0.13
C ALA A 84 7.71 -15.96 -1.42
N LYS A 85 6.40 -15.75 -1.60
CA LYS A 85 5.65 -16.20 -2.78
C LYS A 85 5.19 -15.06 -3.67
N PHE A 86 5.62 -13.84 -3.37
CA PHE A 86 5.14 -12.66 -4.10
C PHE A 86 5.76 -12.59 -5.49
N ALA A 87 4.94 -12.75 -6.51
CA ALA A 87 5.35 -12.75 -7.92
C ALA A 87 4.34 -11.95 -8.74
N VAL A 88 4.46 -11.99 -10.07
CA VAL A 88 3.61 -11.19 -10.97
C VAL A 88 2.12 -11.38 -10.72
N PRO A 89 1.57 -12.62 -10.58
CA PRO A 89 0.13 -12.78 -10.34
C PRO A 89 -0.34 -12.09 -9.06
N GLN A 90 0.43 -12.17 -7.99
CA GLN A 90 0.10 -11.53 -6.72
C GLN A 90 0.16 -10.01 -6.83
N TYR A 91 1.14 -9.48 -7.54
CA TYR A 91 1.26 -8.05 -7.81
C TYR A 91 0.04 -7.54 -8.57
N LEU A 92 -0.34 -8.21 -9.64
CA LEU A 92 -1.50 -7.81 -10.46
C LEU A 92 -2.79 -7.88 -9.65
N LYS A 93 -2.95 -8.90 -8.81
CA LYS A 93 -4.11 -9.03 -7.92
C LYS A 93 -4.18 -7.86 -6.95
N ALA A 94 -3.05 -7.49 -6.34
CA ALA A 94 -3.01 -6.38 -5.39
C ALA A 94 -3.38 -5.05 -6.06
N VAL A 95 -2.85 -4.78 -7.24
CA VAL A 95 -3.20 -3.56 -7.99
C VAL A 95 -4.69 -3.56 -8.35
N ALA A 96 -5.23 -4.69 -8.80
CA ALA A 96 -6.64 -4.80 -9.15
C ALA A 96 -7.54 -4.58 -7.94
N ASP A 97 -7.18 -5.14 -6.78
CA ASP A 97 -7.93 -4.96 -5.55
C ASP A 97 -7.94 -3.48 -5.12
N ALA A 98 -6.78 -2.81 -5.21
CA ALA A 98 -6.67 -1.40 -4.88
C ALA A 98 -7.56 -0.54 -5.79
N VAL A 99 -7.47 -0.74 -7.09
CA VAL A 99 -8.26 0.03 -8.07
C VAL A 99 -9.75 -0.20 -7.86
N ARG A 100 -10.15 -1.44 -7.64
CA ARG A 100 -11.57 -1.78 -7.40
C ARG A 100 -12.10 -1.06 -6.16
N PHE A 101 -11.33 -1.06 -5.08
CA PHE A 101 -11.73 -0.39 -3.85
C PHE A 101 -11.87 1.11 -4.06
N LEU A 102 -10.88 1.73 -4.73
CA LEU A 102 -10.85 3.17 -4.95
C LEU A 102 -12.01 3.64 -5.82
N ARG A 103 -12.42 2.83 -6.78
CA ARG A 103 -13.53 3.16 -7.69
C ARG A 103 -14.88 3.24 -6.98
N SER A 104 -15.06 2.49 -5.91
CA SER A 104 -16.33 2.45 -5.18
C SER A 104 -16.40 3.47 -4.05
N GLY A 105 -15.31 4.18 -3.77
CA GLY A 105 -15.23 5.10 -2.64
C GLY A 105 -15.24 6.57 -3.06
N PRO A 106 -15.17 7.48 -2.09
CA PRO A 106 -15.20 8.93 -2.34
C PRO A 106 -13.85 9.50 -2.80
N VAL A 107 -12.86 8.66 -3.03
CA VAL A 107 -11.49 9.08 -3.35
C VAL A 107 -11.45 9.69 -4.75
N LYS A 108 -10.92 10.90 -4.87
CA LYS A 108 -10.80 11.61 -6.16
C LYS A 108 -9.42 11.45 -6.79
N SER A 109 -8.40 11.20 -5.99
CA SER A 109 -7.04 10.95 -6.47
C SER A 109 -6.36 9.95 -5.56
N ALA A 110 -5.45 9.16 -6.11
CA ALA A 110 -4.72 8.17 -5.35
C ALA A 110 -3.30 8.03 -5.87
N THR A 111 -2.35 7.88 -4.95
CA THR A 111 -0.96 7.57 -5.26
C THR A 111 -0.72 6.10 -4.95
N ILE A 112 -0.41 5.31 -5.97
CA ILE A 112 -0.17 3.88 -5.85
C ILE A 112 1.33 3.65 -5.72
N THR A 113 1.77 3.18 -4.56
CA THR A 113 3.18 2.98 -4.25
C THR A 113 3.64 1.53 -4.41
N LEU A 114 2.78 0.65 -4.94
CA LEU A 114 3.12 -0.77 -5.10
C LEU A 114 4.24 -1.00 -6.11
N THR A 115 4.60 0.01 -6.89
CA THR A 115 5.73 -0.03 -7.82
C THR A 115 7.07 -0.15 -7.11
N ASP A 116 7.14 0.06 -5.80
CA ASP A 116 8.37 -0.09 -5.02
C ASP A 116 8.61 -1.52 -4.54
N LEU A 117 7.70 -2.45 -4.87
CA LEU A 117 7.79 -3.83 -4.42
C LEU A 117 8.76 -4.66 -5.29
N PRO A 118 9.60 -5.48 -4.66
CA PRO A 118 10.38 -6.45 -5.42
C PRO A 118 9.47 -7.61 -5.84
N VAL A 119 9.35 -7.84 -7.15
CA VAL A 119 8.55 -8.93 -7.69
C VAL A 119 9.49 -10.01 -8.21
N GLN A 120 9.26 -11.26 -7.82
CA GLN A 120 10.10 -12.39 -8.22
C GLN A 120 10.18 -12.50 -9.74
N GLY A 121 11.41 -12.60 -10.26
CA GLY A 121 11.66 -12.72 -11.69
C GLY A 121 11.59 -11.42 -12.47
N ARG A 122 11.42 -10.28 -11.79
CA ARG A 122 11.32 -8.97 -12.42
C ARG A 122 12.22 -7.97 -11.71
N ASP A 123 12.70 -6.97 -12.43
CA ASP A 123 13.39 -5.84 -11.81
C ASP A 123 12.38 -4.74 -11.45
N ALA A 124 12.87 -3.68 -10.81
CA ALA A 124 12.00 -2.62 -10.31
C ALA A 124 11.31 -1.82 -11.44
N ASP A 125 11.91 -1.78 -12.62
CA ASP A 125 11.42 -0.91 -13.70
C ASP A 125 10.16 -1.45 -14.37
N TRP A 126 9.94 -2.75 -14.34
CA TRP A 126 8.79 -3.30 -15.02
C TRP A 126 7.45 -2.90 -14.35
N ALA A 127 7.47 -2.62 -13.07
CA ALA A 127 6.25 -2.25 -12.32
C ALA A 127 5.77 -0.83 -12.63
N VAL A 128 6.63 -0.02 -13.23
CA VAL A 128 6.30 1.36 -13.60
C VAL A 128 5.67 1.38 -15.00
#